data_b1ebef9b3fe44e63096231603e6b5d27
#
_entry.id   b1ebef9b3fe44e63096231603e6b5d27
#
_cell.length_a   1.000
_cell.length_b   1.000
_cell.length_c   1.000
_cell.angle_alpha   90.00
_cell.angle_beta   90.00
_cell.angle_gamma   90.00
#
_symmetry.space_group_name_H-M   'P 1'
#
loop_
_entity.id
_entity.type
_entity.pdbx_description
1 polymer ?
#
loop_
_entity_poly.entity_id
_entity_poly.type
_entity_poly.pdbx_seq_one_letter_code
_entity_poly.pdbx_strand_id
1 'polypeptide(L)'
;MALCAIAFVPCSFAAVTAGFSPGGTALNLILQFAGSARQSVDVAAYDFTSQPVAQALAASVARGVSVRLVADEKKSRDRWSLVSALACAGVQVRVNGMYSIMHNKFIVTDGSAVETGSFNYTSSAEKRNAENALVITGEPETARQYQTEFNRLWNESSPVACSADRMN
;
A
#
# COMPACT_ATOMS: atom_id res chain seq x y z
N MET A 1 20.44 6.05 47.12
CA MET A 1 21.11 6.03 45.83
C MET A 1 20.06 5.65 44.76
N ALA A 2 19.66 6.60 43.91
CA ALA A 2 18.69 6.35 42.85
C ALA A 2 19.45 5.86 41.60
N LEU A 3 19.16 4.64 41.14
CA LEU A 3 19.68 4.10 39.89
C LEU A 3 18.93 4.77 38.73
N CYS A 4 19.59 5.63 37.97
CA CYS A 4 19.05 6.20 36.76
C CYS A 4 19.18 5.15 35.62
N ALA A 5 18.07 4.52 35.25
CA ALA A 5 18.04 3.61 34.12
C ALA A 5 18.17 4.43 32.84
N ILE A 6 19.29 4.34 32.16
CA ILE A 6 19.49 4.91 30.81
C ILE A 6 18.71 4.03 29.82
N ALA A 7 17.59 4.54 29.32
CA ALA A 7 16.85 3.92 28.22
C ALA A 7 17.70 4.01 26.95
N PHE A 8 18.16 2.88 26.45
CA PHE A 8 18.83 2.77 25.15
C PHE A 8 17.76 2.92 24.06
N VAL A 9 17.68 4.06 23.41
CA VAL A 9 16.86 4.24 22.22
C VAL A 9 17.64 3.64 21.04
N PRO A 10 17.16 2.55 20.42
CA PRO A 10 17.84 2.01 19.26
C PRO A 10 17.82 3.06 18.14
N CYS A 11 18.99 3.45 17.66
CA CYS A 11 19.15 4.34 16.51
C CYS A 11 18.74 3.54 15.27
N SER A 12 17.57 3.81 14.71
CA SER A 12 17.15 3.26 13.43
C SER A 12 17.89 4.02 12.33
N PHE A 13 18.73 3.33 11.57
CA PHE A 13 19.39 3.93 10.42
C PHE A 13 18.38 4.04 9.26
N ALA A 14 18.41 5.19 8.58
CA ALA A 14 17.71 5.37 7.31
C ALA A 14 18.23 4.35 6.27
N ALA A 15 17.32 3.66 5.62
CA ALA A 15 17.66 2.76 4.53
C ALA A 15 16.68 2.91 3.37
N VAL A 16 17.22 2.89 2.15
CA VAL A 16 16.45 2.90 0.92
C VAL A 16 16.83 1.66 0.11
N THR A 17 15.81 0.86 -0.23
CA THR A 17 15.97 -0.34 -1.07
C THR A 17 15.18 -0.15 -2.35
N ALA A 18 15.78 -0.47 -3.50
CA ALA A 18 15.15 -0.37 -4.80
C ALA A 18 14.87 -1.74 -5.42
N GLY A 19 13.75 -1.85 -6.13
CA GLY A 19 13.40 -2.98 -6.97
C GLY A 19 12.93 -2.52 -8.35
N PHE A 20 13.07 -3.39 -9.34
CA PHE A 20 12.73 -3.09 -10.73
C PHE A 20 11.92 -4.21 -11.37
N SER A 21 11.16 -3.88 -12.42
CA SER A 21 10.53 -4.84 -13.32
C SER A 21 10.86 -4.53 -14.79
N PRO A 22 10.81 -5.53 -15.67
CA PRO A 22 10.57 -6.93 -15.39
C PRO A 22 11.75 -7.59 -14.66
N GLY A 23 11.54 -8.76 -14.07
CA GLY A 23 12.60 -9.46 -13.33
C GLY A 23 12.24 -9.73 -11.86
N GLY A 24 11.07 -9.21 -11.41
CA GLY A 24 10.44 -9.59 -10.15
C GLY A 24 10.96 -8.89 -8.90
N THR A 25 12.05 -8.12 -8.96
CA THR A 25 12.60 -7.49 -7.75
C THR A 25 11.70 -6.41 -7.19
N ALA A 26 10.99 -5.63 -8.04
CA ALA A 26 9.99 -4.66 -7.59
C ALA A 26 8.81 -5.35 -6.89
N LEU A 27 8.21 -6.37 -7.52
CA LEU A 27 7.11 -7.11 -6.91
C LEU A 27 7.52 -7.75 -5.59
N ASN A 28 8.67 -8.44 -5.55
CA ASN A 28 9.15 -9.08 -4.33
C ASN A 28 9.36 -8.07 -3.19
N LEU A 29 9.91 -6.89 -3.50
CA LEU A 29 10.10 -5.82 -2.54
C LEU A 29 8.75 -5.34 -1.96
N ILE A 30 7.75 -5.11 -2.81
CA ILE A 30 6.40 -4.71 -2.41
C ILE A 30 5.74 -5.77 -1.53
N LEU A 31 5.83 -7.05 -1.92
CA LEU A 31 5.22 -8.16 -1.15
C LEU A 31 5.85 -8.31 0.23
N GLN A 32 7.20 -8.24 0.32
CA GLN A 32 7.91 -8.30 1.59
C GLN A 32 7.54 -7.11 2.46
N PHE A 33 7.48 -5.90 1.89
CA PHE A 33 7.15 -4.68 2.60
C PHE A 33 5.72 -4.72 3.18
N ALA A 34 4.70 -4.99 2.35
CA ALA A 34 3.32 -5.11 2.82
C ALA A 34 3.13 -6.26 3.81
N GLY A 35 3.84 -7.38 3.60
CA GLY A 35 3.80 -8.54 4.48
C GLY A 35 4.48 -8.35 5.83
N SER A 36 5.38 -7.38 5.98
CA SER A 36 6.09 -7.10 7.22
C SER A 36 5.29 -6.27 8.24
N ALA A 37 4.20 -5.65 7.80
CA ALA A 37 3.35 -4.80 8.64
C ALA A 37 2.75 -5.57 9.82
N ARG A 38 2.69 -4.90 10.98
CA ARG A 38 2.19 -5.46 12.25
C ARG A 38 0.91 -4.80 12.74
N GLN A 39 0.67 -3.54 12.38
CA GLN A 39 -0.46 -2.74 12.87
C GLN A 39 -1.32 -2.23 11.72
N SER A 40 -0.70 -1.65 10.68
CA SER A 40 -1.45 -1.01 9.59
C SER A 40 -0.72 -1.09 8.25
N VAL A 41 -1.52 -1.16 7.17
CA VAL A 41 -1.09 -0.99 5.78
C VAL A 41 -2.05 -0.02 5.12
N ASP A 42 -1.54 1.12 4.68
CA ASP A 42 -2.28 2.15 3.97
C ASP A 42 -1.80 2.23 2.52
N VAL A 43 -2.68 1.96 1.57
CA VAL A 43 -2.34 1.84 0.14
C VAL A 43 -3.05 2.92 -0.67
N ALA A 44 -2.30 3.72 -1.43
CA ALA A 44 -2.84 4.56 -2.49
C ALA A 44 -2.49 3.92 -3.85
N ALA A 45 -3.51 3.64 -4.68
CA ALA A 45 -3.34 2.91 -5.93
C ALA A 45 -4.12 3.54 -7.08
N TYR A 46 -3.44 3.88 -8.16
CA TYR A 46 -4.12 4.28 -9.40
C TYR A 46 -4.85 3.08 -10.02
N ASP A 47 -4.13 2.03 -10.36
CA ASP A 47 -4.67 0.81 -10.97
C ASP A 47 -4.28 -0.41 -10.15
N PHE A 48 -5.23 -1.31 -9.88
CA PHE A 48 -5.02 -2.43 -8.99
C PHE A 48 -5.57 -3.73 -9.57
N THR A 49 -4.70 -4.52 -10.22
CA THR A 49 -5.02 -5.81 -10.84
C THR A 49 -4.01 -6.92 -10.49
N SER A 50 -3.05 -6.65 -9.58
CA SER A 50 -2.05 -7.62 -9.13
C SER A 50 -2.64 -8.60 -8.12
N GLN A 51 -2.80 -9.85 -8.52
CA GLN A 51 -3.24 -10.92 -7.62
C GLN A 51 -2.27 -11.16 -6.45
N PRO A 52 -0.93 -11.22 -6.66
CA PRO A 52 0.00 -11.38 -5.55
C PRO A 52 -0.10 -10.28 -4.50
N VAL A 53 -0.22 -9.00 -4.93
CA VAL A 53 -0.35 -7.87 -4.00
C VAL A 53 -1.69 -7.94 -3.27
N ALA A 54 -2.80 -8.26 -3.97
CA ALA A 54 -4.11 -8.44 -3.34
C ALA A 54 -4.10 -9.54 -2.27
N GLN A 55 -3.46 -10.67 -2.56
CA GLN A 55 -3.32 -11.78 -1.60
C GLN A 55 -2.48 -11.37 -0.38
N ALA A 56 -1.40 -10.60 -0.57
CA ALA A 56 -0.60 -10.10 0.54
C ALA A 56 -1.40 -9.16 1.47
N LEU A 57 -2.23 -8.27 0.90
CA LEU A 57 -3.10 -7.39 1.68
C LEU A 57 -4.19 -8.19 2.42
N ALA A 58 -4.84 -9.14 1.77
CA ALA A 58 -5.82 -10.02 2.41
C ALA A 58 -5.20 -10.86 3.53
N ALA A 59 -3.99 -11.37 3.33
CA ALA A 59 -3.23 -12.08 4.36
C ALA A 59 -2.88 -11.16 5.55
N SER A 60 -2.63 -9.88 5.32
CA SER A 60 -2.42 -8.89 6.39
C SER A 60 -3.68 -8.69 7.23
N VAL A 61 -4.86 -8.57 6.58
CA VAL A 61 -6.16 -8.53 7.28
C VAL A 61 -6.36 -9.79 8.13
N ALA A 62 -6.08 -10.98 7.58
CA ALA A 62 -6.21 -12.26 8.30
C ALA A 62 -5.29 -12.35 9.54
N ARG A 63 -4.19 -11.61 9.56
CA ARG A 63 -3.31 -11.49 10.75
C ARG A 63 -3.77 -10.44 11.76
N GLY A 64 -4.88 -9.73 11.50
CA GLY A 64 -5.39 -8.67 12.36
C GLY A 64 -4.78 -7.29 12.08
N VAL A 65 -4.03 -7.13 10.99
CA VAL A 65 -3.49 -5.84 10.56
C VAL A 65 -4.62 -5.00 9.96
N SER A 66 -4.71 -3.72 10.33
CA SER A 66 -5.65 -2.77 9.71
C SER A 66 -5.19 -2.43 8.30
N VAL A 67 -5.97 -2.77 7.27
CA VAL A 67 -5.61 -2.48 5.87
C VAL A 67 -6.62 -1.53 5.26
N ARG A 68 -6.12 -0.39 4.74
CA ARG A 68 -6.92 0.62 4.03
C ARG A 68 -6.40 0.80 2.61
N LEU A 69 -7.31 0.94 1.66
CA LEU A 69 -6.98 1.20 0.25
C LEU A 69 -7.77 2.40 -0.25
N VAL A 70 -7.08 3.39 -0.82
CA VAL A 70 -7.67 4.41 -1.69
C VAL A 70 -7.28 4.09 -3.13
N ALA A 71 -8.29 3.86 -3.98
CA ALA A 71 -8.09 3.59 -5.41
C ALA A 71 -8.69 4.70 -6.28
N ASP A 72 -8.18 4.85 -7.51
CA ASP A 72 -8.81 5.72 -8.51
C ASP A 72 -10.23 5.21 -8.85
N GLU A 73 -11.22 6.10 -8.85
CA GLU A 73 -12.62 5.72 -9.04
C GLU A 73 -12.86 5.10 -10.43
N LYS A 74 -12.27 5.67 -11.50
CA LYS A 74 -12.47 5.18 -12.86
C LYS A 74 -11.80 3.82 -13.04
N LYS A 75 -10.55 3.68 -12.56
CA LYS A 75 -9.80 2.43 -12.64
C LYS A 75 -10.38 1.32 -11.78
N SER A 76 -11.01 1.64 -10.66
CA SER A 76 -11.68 0.65 -9.82
C SER A 76 -12.88 -0.03 -10.50
N ARG A 77 -13.41 0.58 -11.58
CA ARG A 77 -14.53 0.05 -12.37
C ARG A 77 -14.08 -0.84 -13.54
N ASP A 78 -12.79 -0.89 -13.84
CA ASP A 78 -12.26 -1.74 -14.91
C ASP A 78 -12.56 -3.22 -14.59
N ARG A 79 -12.88 -4.01 -15.62
CA ARG A 79 -13.30 -5.42 -15.49
C ARG A 79 -12.28 -6.31 -14.74
N TRP A 80 -11.01 -5.94 -14.76
CA TRP A 80 -9.92 -6.68 -14.11
C TRP A 80 -9.53 -6.13 -12.75
N SER A 81 -10.18 -5.07 -12.29
CA SER A 81 -9.89 -4.45 -11.00
C SER A 81 -10.19 -5.41 -9.85
N LEU A 82 -9.26 -5.50 -8.91
CA LEU A 82 -9.40 -6.29 -7.68
C LEU A 82 -9.91 -5.47 -6.48
N VAL A 83 -10.26 -4.20 -6.70
CA VAL A 83 -10.68 -3.27 -5.63
C VAL A 83 -11.91 -3.79 -4.88
N SER A 84 -12.95 -4.28 -5.60
CA SER A 84 -14.14 -4.87 -4.96
C SER A 84 -13.83 -6.19 -4.24
N ALA A 85 -12.97 -7.03 -4.81
CA ALA A 85 -12.54 -8.27 -4.18
C ALA A 85 -11.80 -8.02 -2.86
N LEU A 86 -10.97 -6.97 -2.80
CA LEU A 86 -10.29 -6.55 -1.58
C LEU A 86 -11.28 -6.08 -0.50
N ALA A 87 -12.33 -5.33 -0.87
CA ALA A 87 -13.38 -4.97 0.07
C ALA A 87 -14.06 -6.21 0.67
N CYS A 88 -14.31 -7.24 -0.15
CA CYS A 88 -14.87 -8.51 0.32
C CYS A 88 -13.89 -9.34 1.17
N ALA A 89 -12.58 -9.13 0.99
CA ALA A 89 -11.54 -9.76 1.82
C ALA A 89 -11.30 -9.00 3.15
N GLY A 90 -12.11 -7.99 3.47
CA GLY A 90 -12.03 -7.25 4.73
C GLY A 90 -11.09 -6.03 4.71
N VAL A 91 -10.54 -5.67 3.54
CA VAL A 91 -9.81 -4.42 3.38
C VAL A 91 -10.82 -3.26 3.42
N GLN A 92 -10.52 -2.21 4.16
CA GLN A 92 -11.31 -0.98 4.13
C GLN A 92 -10.98 -0.23 2.83
N VAL A 93 -11.93 -0.16 1.92
CA VAL A 93 -11.70 0.40 0.58
C VAL A 93 -12.48 1.69 0.40
N ARG A 94 -11.82 2.69 -0.20
CA ARG A 94 -12.44 3.90 -0.72
C ARG A 94 -11.98 4.16 -2.15
N VAL A 95 -12.81 4.87 -2.94
CA VAL A 95 -12.48 5.31 -4.30
C VAL A 95 -12.48 6.82 -4.37
N ASN A 96 -11.48 7.36 -5.06
CA ASN A 96 -11.28 8.79 -5.23
C ASN A 96 -11.64 9.23 -6.65
N GLY A 97 -12.67 10.06 -6.79
CA GLY A 97 -13.12 10.67 -8.04
C GLY A 97 -12.93 12.20 -8.09
N MET A 98 -12.20 12.77 -7.10
CA MET A 98 -12.01 14.23 -7.02
C MET A 98 -11.03 14.76 -8.07
N TYR A 99 -10.13 13.93 -8.58
CA TYR A 99 -9.11 14.28 -9.57
C TYR A 99 -9.45 13.71 -10.94
N SER A 100 -8.83 14.25 -11.99
CA SER A 100 -8.87 13.64 -13.33
C SER A 100 -8.42 12.18 -13.27
N ILE A 101 -7.37 11.92 -12.51
CA ILE A 101 -6.88 10.59 -12.08
C ILE A 101 -6.23 10.73 -10.69
N MET A 102 -6.54 9.83 -9.78
CA MET A 102 -5.78 9.65 -8.54
C MET A 102 -4.56 8.76 -8.83
N HIS A 103 -3.43 9.38 -9.21
CA HIS A 103 -2.31 8.68 -9.85
C HIS A 103 -1.21 8.24 -8.89
N ASN A 104 -1.44 8.33 -7.59
CA ASN A 104 -0.48 7.88 -6.57
C ASN A 104 -0.30 6.36 -6.58
N LYS A 105 0.91 5.90 -6.27
CA LYS A 105 1.30 4.52 -6.03
C LYS A 105 2.23 4.55 -4.84
N PHE A 106 1.71 4.26 -3.65
CA PHE A 106 2.52 4.13 -2.45
C PHE A 106 1.81 3.29 -1.39
N ILE A 107 2.61 2.72 -0.52
CA ILE A 107 2.15 2.01 0.67
C ILE A 107 2.85 2.63 1.88
N VAL A 108 2.10 2.88 2.96
CA VAL A 108 2.65 3.20 4.27
C VAL A 108 2.38 2.01 5.19
N THR A 109 3.41 1.52 5.87
CA THR A 109 3.27 0.45 6.87
C THR A 109 3.56 0.99 8.27
N ASP A 110 2.67 0.67 9.22
CA ASP A 110 2.79 1.00 10.65
C ASP A 110 3.09 2.50 10.92
N GLY A 111 2.73 3.39 9.98
CA GLY A 111 3.00 4.82 10.04
C GLY A 111 4.48 5.19 10.05
N SER A 112 5.40 4.26 9.78
CA SER A 112 6.83 4.40 10.01
C SER A 112 7.73 4.14 8.82
N ALA A 113 7.22 3.51 7.76
CA ALA A 113 7.96 3.19 6.55
C ALA A 113 7.08 3.36 5.30
N VAL A 114 7.69 3.57 4.15
CA VAL A 114 7.02 3.89 2.89
C VAL A 114 7.56 3.03 1.75
N GLU A 115 6.66 2.51 0.93
CA GLU A 115 6.96 2.04 -0.43
C GLU A 115 6.38 3.03 -1.44
N THR A 116 7.13 3.37 -2.49
CA THR A 116 6.67 4.24 -3.57
C THR A 116 7.47 4.00 -4.85
N GLY A 117 6.91 4.43 -5.99
CA GLY A 117 7.60 4.31 -7.28
C GLY A 117 6.69 4.53 -8.47
N SER A 118 7.14 4.05 -9.63
CA SER A 118 6.31 4.05 -10.85
C SER A 118 5.37 2.83 -10.91
N PHE A 119 5.61 1.80 -10.08
CA PHE A 119 4.94 0.50 -10.14
C PHE A 119 3.46 0.63 -9.79
N ASN A 120 2.57 0.56 -10.79
CA ASN A 120 1.16 0.30 -10.53
C ASN A 120 1.01 -1.13 -9.99
N TYR A 121 0.10 -1.35 -9.06
CA TYR A 121 -0.14 -2.69 -8.51
C TYR A 121 -0.92 -3.55 -9.53
N THR A 122 -0.28 -3.81 -10.69
CA THR A 122 -0.90 -4.48 -11.84
C THR A 122 -0.04 -5.61 -12.39
N SER A 123 -0.68 -6.59 -13.02
CA SER A 123 0.00 -7.67 -13.73
C SER A 123 0.90 -7.16 -14.88
N SER A 124 0.57 -6.01 -15.48
CA SER A 124 1.42 -5.40 -16.51
C SER A 124 2.70 -4.83 -15.91
N ALA A 125 2.62 -4.16 -14.76
CA ALA A 125 3.77 -3.64 -14.03
C ALA A 125 4.72 -4.77 -13.60
N GLU A 126 4.16 -5.93 -13.21
CA GLU A 126 4.97 -7.08 -12.82
C GLU A 126 5.80 -7.66 -13.97
N LYS A 127 5.17 -7.80 -15.17
CA LYS A 127 5.65 -8.73 -16.20
C LYS A 127 6.10 -8.06 -17.49
N ARG A 128 5.61 -6.87 -17.80
CA ARG A 128 5.72 -6.27 -19.15
C ARG A 128 6.30 -4.87 -19.18
N ASN A 129 6.09 -4.08 -18.12
CA ASN A 129 6.57 -2.70 -18.06
C ASN A 129 7.97 -2.64 -17.43
N ALA A 130 8.72 -1.61 -17.78
CA ALA A 130 9.89 -1.19 -17.02
C ALA A 130 9.42 -0.26 -15.89
N GLU A 131 9.46 -0.74 -14.66
CA GLU A 131 9.01 0.00 -13.48
C GLU A 131 10.07 -0.03 -12.37
N ASN A 132 9.90 0.85 -11.40
CA ASN A 132 10.66 0.85 -10.17
C ASN A 132 9.74 0.87 -8.94
N ALA A 133 10.25 0.34 -7.83
CA ALA A 133 9.71 0.47 -6.49
C ALA A 133 10.84 0.79 -5.52
N LEU A 134 10.60 1.66 -4.56
CA LEU A 134 11.52 2.03 -3.49
C LEU A 134 10.86 1.77 -2.15
N VAL A 135 11.58 1.17 -1.22
CA VAL A 135 11.19 1.09 0.19
C VAL A 135 12.12 1.96 1.00
N ILE A 136 11.53 2.85 1.81
CA ILE A 136 12.21 3.81 2.67
C ILE A 136 11.88 3.46 4.11
N THR A 137 12.89 3.15 4.90
CA THR A 137 12.77 2.84 6.34
C THR A 137 13.70 3.73 7.17
N GLY A 138 13.38 3.93 8.44
CA GLY A 138 14.18 4.76 9.34
C GLY A 138 14.10 6.27 9.07
N GLU A 139 13.13 6.70 8.26
CA GLU A 139 12.87 8.10 7.90
C GLU A 139 11.47 8.51 8.39
N PRO A 140 11.27 8.79 9.69
CA PRO A 140 9.95 9.04 10.27
C PRO A 140 9.27 10.28 9.70
N GLU A 141 10.03 11.29 9.30
CA GLU A 141 9.47 12.50 8.69
C GLU A 141 8.87 12.21 7.30
N THR A 142 9.57 11.43 6.47
CA THR A 142 9.07 10.98 5.18
C THR A 142 7.81 10.13 5.35
N ALA A 143 7.80 9.19 6.29
CA ALA A 143 6.64 8.35 6.58
C ALA A 143 5.44 9.21 7.02
N ARG A 144 5.66 10.22 7.87
CA ARG A 144 4.62 11.15 8.31
C ARG A 144 4.02 11.96 7.16
N GLN A 145 4.84 12.40 6.20
CA GLN A 145 4.37 13.13 5.02
C GLN A 145 3.45 12.25 4.15
N TYR A 146 3.86 11.01 3.87
CA TYR A 146 3.02 10.06 3.12
C TYR A 146 1.76 9.65 3.87
N GLN A 147 1.84 9.48 5.20
CA GLN A 147 0.67 9.18 6.02
C GLN A 147 -0.33 10.35 6.02
N THR A 148 0.16 11.59 6.06
CA THR A 148 -0.67 12.80 5.97
C THR A 148 -1.37 12.86 4.62
N GLU A 149 -0.65 12.62 3.53
CA GLU A 149 -1.23 12.58 2.19
C GLU A 149 -2.25 11.45 2.04
N PHE A 150 -1.95 10.25 2.55
CA PHE A 150 -2.92 9.15 2.54
C PHE A 150 -4.21 9.52 3.28
N ASN A 151 -4.11 10.11 4.47
CA ASN A 151 -5.26 10.52 5.26
C ASN A 151 -6.09 11.61 4.54
N ARG A 152 -5.45 12.53 3.83
CA ARG A 152 -6.13 13.52 3.00
C ARG A 152 -6.92 12.85 1.88
N LEU A 153 -6.29 11.96 1.10
CA LEU A 153 -6.94 11.17 0.05
C LEU A 153 -8.08 10.34 0.60
N TRP A 154 -7.87 9.70 1.75
CA TRP A 154 -8.88 8.89 2.42
C TRP A 154 -10.14 9.70 2.77
N ASN A 155 -9.97 10.89 3.33
CA ASN A 155 -11.08 11.75 3.73
C ASN A 155 -11.88 12.32 2.54
N GLU A 156 -11.24 12.48 1.39
CA GLU A 156 -11.85 12.95 0.15
C GLU A 156 -12.54 11.84 -0.65
N SER A 157 -12.41 10.57 -0.23
CA SER A 157 -12.82 9.41 -1.00
C SER A 157 -14.12 8.80 -0.47
N SER A 158 -14.87 8.15 -1.36
CA SER A 158 -16.13 7.47 -1.06
C SER A 158 -15.92 5.99 -0.71
N PRO A 159 -16.60 5.45 0.32
CA PRO A 159 -16.44 4.06 0.72
C PRO A 159 -16.97 3.08 -0.35
N VAL A 160 -16.32 1.92 -0.42
CA VAL A 160 -16.74 0.79 -1.26
C VAL A 160 -17.12 -0.36 -0.36
N ALA A 161 -18.37 -0.82 -0.45
CA ALA A 161 -18.83 -2.02 0.22
C ALA A 161 -18.52 -3.28 -0.59
N CYS A 162 -18.38 -4.43 0.09
CA CYS A 162 -18.38 -5.73 -0.59
C CYS A 162 -19.70 -5.92 -1.33
N SER A 163 -19.65 -6.14 -2.64
CA SER A 163 -20.81 -6.55 -3.42
C SER A 163 -20.52 -7.88 -4.12
N ALA A 164 -21.39 -8.88 -3.88
CA ALA A 164 -21.26 -10.21 -4.49
C ALA A 164 -21.43 -10.21 -6.02
N ASP A 165 -22.06 -9.18 -6.58
CA ASP A 165 -22.40 -9.10 -8.02
C ASP A 165 -21.21 -8.93 -8.97
N ARG A 166 -20.00 -8.73 -8.47
CA ARG A 166 -18.79 -8.54 -9.29
C ARG A 166 -17.80 -9.71 -9.22
N MET A 167 -18.20 -10.83 -8.64
CA MET A 167 -17.31 -12.00 -8.51
C MET A 167 -17.61 -13.11 -9.55
N ASN A 168 -18.47 -12.83 -10.53
CA ASN A 168 -18.81 -13.75 -11.64
C ASN A 168 -18.24 -13.29 -12.98
#